data_39cee298084243dc4cbf20822195b520
#
_entry.id   39cee298084243dc4cbf20822195b520
#
_cell.length_a   1.000
_cell.length_b   1.000
_cell.length_c   1.000
_cell.angle_alpha   90.00
_cell.angle_beta   90.00
_cell.angle_gamma   90.00
#
_symmetry.space_group_name_H-M   'P 1'
#
loop_
_entity.id
_entity.type
_entity.pdbx_description
1 polymer ?
#
loop_
_entity_poly.entity_id
_entity_poly.type
_entity_poly.pdbx_seq_one_letter_code
_entity_poly.pdbx_strand_id
1 'polypeptide(L)'
;MFSRDSVVAERKWAVLVGVTTSGSHASTHWFKSFYEACQKRHIMICGVDFEEELKNKIPPISVDCLIRISGLYRRSLDADEIAKIVTEIETRCPGRVALSTALRENYQLQNSLLAEAIGVARNTADCIERIQDKPACRDALRKAGIYQPQSLRIVGVTS
;
A
#
# COMPACT_ATOMS: atom_id res chain seq x y z
N MET A 1 -13.63 -36.91 -29.21
CA MET A 1 -12.34 -36.36 -28.82
C MET A 1 -12.62 -34.98 -28.22
N PHE A 2 -12.90 -34.93 -26.90
CA PHE A 2 -13.24 -33.68 -26.21
C PHE A 2 -11.96 -33.04 -25.70
N SER A 3 -11.56 -31.93 -26.34
CA SER A 3 -10.51 -31.07 -25.82
C SER A 3 -11.01 -30.49 -24.48
N ARG A 4 -10.42 -30.92 -23.39
CA ARG A 4 -10.54 -30.24 -22.09
C ARG A 4 -9.58 -29.06 -22.15
N ASP A 5 -10.04 -27.94 -22.66
CA ASP A 5 -9.42 -26.68 -22.34
C ASP A 5 -9.57 -26.48 -20.84
N SER A 6 -8.52 -26.90 -20.10
CA SER A 6 -8.39 -26.56 -18.68
C SER A 6 -8.22 -25.04 -18.62
N VAL A 7 -9.32 -24.33 -18.33
CA VAL A 7 -9.25 -22.92 -17.92
C VAL A 7 -8.36 -22.89 -16.69
N VAL A 8 -7.08 -22.64 -16.88
CA VAL A 8 -6.17 -22.36 -15.77
C VAL A 8 -6.72 -21.11 -15.13
N ALA A 9 -7.29 -21.25 -13.95
CA ALA A 9 -7.85 -20.12 -13.22
C ALA A 9 -6.74 -19.05 -13.10
N GLU A 10 -6.98 -17.88 -13.66
CA GLU A 10 -6.04 -16.77 -13.65
C GLU A 10 -5.63 -16.46 -12.21
N ARG A 11 -4.34 -16.50 -11.94
CA ARG A 11 -3.81 -16.18 -10.60
C ARG A 11 -4.15 -14.74 -10.26
N LYS A 12 -4.66 -14.54 -9.03
CA LYS A 12 -4.99 -13.21 -8.50
C LYS A 12 -3.98 -12.82 -7.42
N TRP A 13 -3.55 -11.57 -7.48
CA TRP A 13 -2.60 -11.03 -6.54
C TRP A 13 -3.17 -9.84 -5.79
N ALA A 14 -2.81 -9.73 -4.51
CA ALA A 14 -2.95 -8.54 -3.71
C ALA A 14 -1.56 -7.94 -3.47
N VAL A 15 -1.36 -6.70 -3.82
CA VAL A 15 -0.14 -5.95 -3.49
C VAL A 15 -0.33 -5.32 -2.12
N LEU A 16 0.53 -5.67 -1.16
CA LEU A 16 0.54 -5.13 0.20
C LEU A 16 1.79 -4.28 0.40
N VAL A 17 1.61 -2.96 0.50
CA VAL A 17 2.70 -2.01 0.70
C VAL A 17 2.93 -1.76 2.19
N GLY A 18 4.18 -1.95 2.64
CA GLY A 18 4.53 -1.91 4.06
C GLY A 18 4.12 -3.20 4.79
N VAL A 19 4.86 -4.28 4.55
CA VAL A 19 4.57 -5.61 5.12
C VAL A 19 5.07 -5.79 6.55
N THR A 20 5.94 -4.90 7.03
CA THR A 20 6.47 -4.93 8.40
C THR A 20 5.55 -4.23 9.38
N THR A 21 5.58 -4.60 10.65
CA THR A 21 4.80 -3.94 11.70
C THR A 21 5.68 -3.23 12.72
N SER A 22 5.08 -2.29 13.45
CA SER A 22 5.69 -1.68 14.63
C SER A 22 5.69 -2.59 15.87
N GLY A 23 5.16 -3.81 15.76
CA GLY A 23 5.07 -4.75 16.87
C GLY A 23 3.85 -4.56 17.78
N SER A 24 2.94 -3.62 17.49
CA SER A 24 1.70 -3.49 18.26
C SER A 24 0.74 -4.64 17.98
N HIS A 25 -0.01 -5.09 19.01
CA HIS A 25 -1.02 -6.15 18.84
C HIS A 25 -2.08 -5.80 17.79
N ALA A 26 -2.51 -4.54 17.74
CA ALA A 26 -3.52 -4.10 16.77
C ALA A 26 -3.02 -4.22 15.32
N SER A 27 -1.78 -3.78 15.05
CA SER A 27 -1.21 -3.90 13.70
C SER A 27 -1.06 -5.36 13.28
N THR A 28 -0.59 -6.22 14.17
CA THR A 28 -0.45 -7.66 13.90
C THR A 28 -1.80 -8.32 13.59
N HIS A 29 -2.86 -7.92 14.28
CA HIS A 29 -4.21 -8.43 14.03
C HIS A 29 -4.72 -8.08 12.63
N TRP A 30 -4.51 -6.83 12.16
CA TRP A 30 -4.92 -6.42 10.82
C TRP A 30 -4.21 -7.20 9.71
N PHE A 31 -2.92 -7.41 9.86
CA PHE A 31 -2.15 -8.24 8.91
C PHE A 31 -2.67 -9.68 8.88
N LYS A 32 -2.94 -10.28 10.02
CA LYS A 32 -3.50 -11.63 10.12
C LYS A 32 -4.86 -11.72 9.45
N SER A 33 -5.77 -10.79 9.74
CA SER A 33 -7.10 -10.74 9.11
C SER A 33 -7.04 -10.57 7.60
N PHE A 34 -6.13 -9.72 7.11
CA PHE A 34 -5.89 -9.54 5.68
C PHE A 34 -5.36 -10.83 5.04
N TYR A 35 -4.37 -11.47 5.66
CA TYR A 35 -3.82 -12.76 5.21
C TYR A 35 -4.90 -13.83 5.10
N GLU A 36 -5.69 -14.03 6.15
CA GLU A 36 -6.78 -15.00 6.17
C GLU A 36 -7.83 -14.71 5.09
N ALA A 37 -8.15 -13.43 4.85
CA ALA A 37 -9.07 -13.02 3.80
C ALA A 37 -8.54 -13.34 2.39
N CYS A 38 -7.24 -13.18 2.17
CA CYS A 38 -6.58 -13.55 0.92
C CYS A 38 -6.58 -15.07 0.72
N GLN A 39 -6.20 -15.83 1.75
CA GLN A 39 -6.18 -17.30 1.70
C GLN A 39 -7.57 -17.88 1.37
N LYS A 40 -8.63 -17.42 2.03
CA LYS A 40 -10.01 -17.84 1.77
C LYS A 40 -10.47 -17.60 0.33
N ARG A 41 -9.82 -16.66 -0.38
CA ARG A 41 -10.17 -16.27 -1.76
C ARG A 41 -9.17 -16.76 -2.79
N HIS A 42 -8.18 -17.53 -2.38
CA HIS A 42 -7.07 -17.97 -3.23
C HIS A 42 -6.35 -16.80 -3.92
N ILE A 43 -6.14 -15.71 -3.17
CA ILE A 43 -5.40 -14.53 -3.61
C ILE A 43 -4.00 -14.63 -3.02
N MET A 44 -2.98 -14.59 -3.89
CA MET A 44 -1.57 -14.55 -3.50
C MET A 44 -1.18 -13.14 -3.05
N ILE A 45 -0.19 -13.03 -2.18
CA ILE A 45 0.23 -11.75 -1.62
C ILE A 45 1.61 -11.39 -2.13
N CYS A 46 1.70 -10.27 -2.83
CA CYS A 46 2.95 -9.60 -3.16
C CYS A 46 3.22 -8.50 -2.13
N GLY A 47 4.18 -8.72 -1.26
CA GLY A 47 4.65 -7.72 -0.32
C GLY A 47 5.62 -6.74 -0.98
N VAL A 48 5.48 -5.46 -0.69
CA VAL A 48 6.40 -4.39 -1.12
C VAL A 48 6.80 -3.61 0.13
N ASP A 49 8.10 -3.55 0.44
CA ASP A 49 8.57 -2.79 1.61
C ASP A 49 10.00 -2.29 1.42
N PHE A 50 10.39 -1.31 2.24
CA PHE A 50 11.73 -0.76 2.22
C PHE A 50 12.74 -1.72 2.87
N GLU A 51 13.93 -1.81 2.27
CA GLU A 51 15.00 -2.67 2.78
C GLU A 51 15.38 -2.34 4.21
N GLU A 52 15.35 -1.06 4.59
CA GLU A 52 15.63 -0.63 5.95
C GLU A 52 14.65 -1.23 6.96
N GLU A 53 13.36 -1.23 6.65
CA GLU A 53 12.34 -1.83 7.50
C GLU A 53 12.51 -3.35 7.61
N LEU A 54 12.81 -3.99 6.49
CA LEU A 54 13.00 -5.45 6.42
C LEU A 54 14.28 -5.95 7.12
N LYS A 55 15.30 -5.10 7.30
CA LYS A 55 16.52 -5.46 8.06
C LYS A 55 16.22 -5.61 9.55
N ASN A 56 15.30 -4.82 10.07
CA ASN A 56 15.05 -4.69 11.49
C ASN A 56 13.74 -5.33 11.97
N LYS A 57 12.90 -5.76 11.04
CA LYS A 57 11.55 -6.26 11.33
C LYS A 57 11.20 -7.44 10.46
N ILE A 58 10.55 -8.43 11.05
CA ILE A 58 10.03 -9.59 10.33
C ILE A 58 8.57 -9.30 9.96
N PRO A 59 8.15 -9.56 8.71
CA PRO A 59 6.74 -9.49 8.36
C PRO A 59 5.90 -10.42 9.25
N PRO A 60 4.78 -9.96 9.80
CA PRO A 60 3.93 -10.76 10.69
C PRO A 60 3.11 -11.83 9.96
N ILE A 61 3.14 -11.81 8.64
CA ILE A 61 2.46 -12.77 7.75
C ILE A 61 3.41 -13.27 6.68
N SER A 62 3.14 -14.44 6.16
CA SER A 62 3.82 -14.97 4.99
C SER A 62 3.36 -14.22 3.74
N VAL A 63 4.29 -13.87 2.85
CA VAL A 63 4.00 -13.32 1.53
C VAL A 63 4.55 -14.27 0.46
N ASP A 64 3.84 -14.40 -0.65
CA ASP A 64 4.21 -15.32 -1.75
C ASP A 64 5.33 -14.73 -2.61
N CYS A 65 5.42 -13.41 -2.66
CA CYS A 65 6.49 -12.65 -3.31
C CYS A 65 6.85 -11.44 -2.45
N LEU A 66 8.12 -11.10 -2.36
CA LEU A 66 8.59 -9.90 -1.65
C LEU A 66 9.46 -9.05 -2.57
N ILE A 67 9.03 -7.81 -2.80
CA ILE A 67 9.76 -6.78 -3.54
C ILE A 67 10.34 -5.79 -2.54
N ARG A 68 11.62 -5.45 -2.72
CA ARG A 68 12.37 -4.58 -1.82
C ARG A 68 12.63 -3.24 -2.47
N ILE A 69 12.31 -2.17 -1.75
CA ILE A 69 12.58 -0.80 -2.18
C ILE A 69 13.85 -0.32 -1.47
N SER A 70 14.82 0.15 -2.22
CA SER A 70 16.04 0.72 -1.65
C SER A 70 15.78 2.07 -0.99
N GLY A 71 16.55 2.39 0.07
CA GLY A 71 16.52 3.67 0.76
C GLY A 71 15.63 3.71 2.00
N LEU A 72 15.43 4.94 2.51
CA LEU A 72 14.70 5.21 3.74
C LEU A 72 13.20 5.13 3.54
N TYR A 73 12.50 4.52 4.49
CA TYR A 73 11.05 4.50 4.49
C TYR A 73 10.47 5.91 4.77
N ARG A 74 9.19 6.12 4.48
CA ARG A 74 8.45 7.40 4.59
C ARG A 74 8.78 8.46 3.53
N ARG A 75 9.70 8.21 2.62
CA ARG A 75 9.87 9.10 1.47
C ARG A 75 8.83 8.82 0.38
N SER A 76 8.54 9.80 -0.43
CA SER A 76 7.79 9.55 -1.66
C SER A 76 8.64 8.72 -2.63
N LEU A 77 7.98 7.94 -3.47
CA LEU A 77 8.60 7.25 -4.59
C LEU A 77 8.56 8.16 -5.82
N ASP A 78 9.66 8.21 -6.54
CA ASP A 78 9.69 8.89 -7.83
C ASP A 78 9.14 7.99 -8.96
N ALA A 79 8.94 8.58 -10.15
CA ALA A 79 8.35 7.88 -11.28
C ALA A 79 9.18 6.68 -11.74
N ASP A 80 10.52 6.78 -11.71
CA ASP A 80 11.41 5.70 -12.14
C ASP A 80 11.38 4.53 -11.15
N GLU A 81 11.30 4.82 -9.86
CA GLU A 81 11.17 3.81 -8.81
C GLU A 81 9.83 3.08 -8.92
N ILE A 82 8.75 3.82 -9.13
CA ILE A 82 7.41 3.24 -9.34
C ILE A 82 7.43 2.33 -10.55
N ALA A 83 7.99 2.77 -11.68
CA ALA A 83 8.08 1.96 -12.90
C ALA A 83 8.90 0.67 -12.67
N LYS A 84 10.00 0.73 -11.94
CA LYS A 84 10.81 -0.45 -11.58
C LYS A 84 10.01 -1.43 -10.72
N ILE A 85 9.31 -0.94 -9.69
CA ILE A 85 8.51 -1.79 -8.80
C ILE A 85 7.37 -2.45 -9.58
N VAL A 86 6.68 -1.70 -10.46
CA VAL A 86 5.61 -2.24 -11.30
C VAL A 86 6.15 -3.33 -12.21
N THR A 87 7.29 -3.12 -12.87
CA THR A 87 7.96 -4.12 -13.70
C THR A 87 8.31 -5.39 -12.92
N GLU A 88 8.79 -5.26 -11.68
CA GLU A 88 9.05 -6.41 -10.81
C GLU A 88 7.76 -7.14 -10.43
N ILE A 89 6.68 -6.40 -10.14
CA ILE A 89 5.36 -7.01 -9.85
C ILE A 89 4.89 -7.81 -11.07
N GLU A 90 4.90 -7.22 -12.26
CA GLU A 90 4.48 -7.90 -13.50
C GLU A 90 5.31 -9.15 -13.80
N THR A 91 6.62 -9.09 -13.57
CA THR A 91 7.54 -10.20 -13.82
C THR A 91 7.39 -11.35 -12.82
N ARG A 92 7.27 -11.01 -11.52
CA ARG A 92 7.35 -11.99 -10.43
C ARG A 92 5.98 -12.47 -9.95
N CYS A 93 4.93 -11.74 -10.29
CA CYS A 93 3.55 -12.00 -9.89
C CYS A 93 2.66 -12.20 -11.14
N PRO A 94 2.89 -13.27 -11.93
CA PRO A 94 2.15 -13.49 -13.16
C PRO A 94 0.65 -13.69 -12.88
N GLY A 95 -0.20 -12.98 -13.63
CA GLY A 95 -1.65 -12.98 -13.48
C GLY A 95 -2.18 -11.57 -13.20
N ARG A 96 -3.36 -11.49 -12.60
CA ARG A 96 -4.06 -10.22 -12.36
C ARG A 96 -3.78 -9.68 -10.96
N VAL A 97 -3.33 -8.45 -10.86
CA VAL A 97 -3.41 -7.71 -9.59
C VAL A 97 -4.88 -7.30 -9.37
N ALA A 98 -5.49 -7.83 -8.32
CA ALA A 98 -6.88 -7.57 -7.97
C ALA A 98 -7.06 -6.36 -7.06
N LEU A 99 -6.06 -6.06 -6.24
CA LEU A 99 -6.04 -4.91 -5.33
C LEU A 99 -4.62 -4.53 -4.94
N SER A 100 -4.44 -3.27 -4.56
CA SER A 100 -3.27 -2.78 -3.82
C SER A 100 -3.73 -2.10 -2.55
N THR A 101 -3.04 -2.32 -1.44
CA THR A 101 -3.40 -1.75 -0.14
C THR A 101 -2.18 -1.55 0.76
N ALA A 102 -2.30 -0.64 1.72
CA ALA A 102 -1.40 -0.52 2.85
C ALA A 102 -2.22 -0.58 4.14
N LEU A 103 -1.76 -1.35 5.11
CA LEU A 103 -2.41 -1.48 6.41
C LEU A 103 -1.85 -0.50 7.45
N ARG A 104 -0.85 0.29 7.06
CA ARG A 104 -0.21 1.32 7.88
C ARG A 104 -0.36 2.68 7.22
N GLU A 105 -0.71 3.69 8.02
CA GLU A 105 -0.90 5.07 7.54
C GLU A 105 0.32 5.61 6.78
N ASN A 106 1.52 5.31 7.28
CA ASN A 106 2.77 5.79 6.71
C ASN A 106 3.09 5.29 5.29
N TYR A 107 2.35 4.29 4.79
CA TYR A 107 2.54 3.69 3.47
C TYR A 107 1.38 4.01 2.50
N GLN A 108 0.41 4.81 2.92
CA GLN A 108 -0.77 5.09 2.10
C GLN A 108 -0.42 5.84 0.82
N LEU A 109 0.52 6.79 0.89
CA LEU A 109 0.96 7.53 -0.30
C LEU A 109 1.67 6.61 -1.29
N GLN A 110 2.66 5.84 -0.84
CA GLN A 110 3.38 4.88 -1.70
C GLN A 110 2.43 3.85 -2.31
N ASN A 111 1.47 3.37 -1.51
CA ASN A 111 0.44 2.47 -2.01
C ASN A 111 -0.42 3.12 -3.10
N SER A 112 -0.85 4.37 -2.92
CA SER A 112 -1.67 5.06 -3.93
C SER A 112 -0.92 5.25 -5.23
N LEU A 113 0.35 5.68 -5.18
CA LEU A 113 1.20 5.82 -6.36
C LEU A 113 1.37 4.50 -7.12
N LEU A 114 1.66 3.41 -6.41
CA LEU A 114 1.77 2.08 -7.02
C LEU A 114 0.42 1.58 -7.56
N ALA A 115 -0.67 1.78 -6.81
CA ALA A 115 -2.01 1.37 -7.22
C ALA A 115 -2.47 2.10 -8.49
N GLU A 116 -2.15 3.39 -8.63
CA GLU A 116 -2.41 4.16 -9.86
C GLU A 116 -1.62 3.60 -11.04
N ALA A 117 -0.33 3.35 -10.85
CA ALA A 117 0.53 2.83 -11.91
C ALA A 117 0.12 1.41 -12.36
N ILE A 118 -0.37 0.57 -11.44
CA ILE A 118 -0.89 -0.78 -11.75
C ILE A 118 -2.32 -0.74 -12.33
N GLY A 119 -3.04 0.38 -12.18
CA GLY A 119 -4.42 0.51 -12.65
C GLY A 119 -5.49 -0.06 -11.70
N VAL A 120 -5.19 -0.18 -10.40
CA VAL A 120 -6.11 -0.69 -9.37
C VAL A 120 -6.41 0.33 -8.26
N ALA A 121 -6.07 1.59 -8.48
CA ALA A 121 -6.28 2.67 -7.52
C ALA A 121 -7.78 2.88 -7.23
N ARG A 122 -8.10 3.11 -5.94
CA ARG A 122 -9.41 3.56 -5.48
C ARG A 122 -9.38 5.02 -5.02
N ASN A 123 -8.26 5.42 -4.42
CA ASN A 123 -7.97 6.80 -4.03
C ASN A 123 -6.70 7.24 -4.74
N THR A 124 -6.69 8.47 -5.24
CA THR A 124 -5.51 9.04 -5.90
C THR A 124 -4.45 9.45 -4.88
N ALA A 125 -3.20 9.51 -5.31
CA ALA A 125 -2.10 9.99 -4.47
C ALA A 125 -2.36 11.42 -3.96
N ASP A 126 -2.89 12.31 -4.83
CA ASP A 126 -3.31 13.67 -4.44
C ASP A 126 -4.38 13.67 -3.34
N CYS A 127 -5.35 12.76 -3.40
CA CYS A 127 -6.35 12.60 -2.34
C CYS A 127 -5.70 12.19 -1.00
N ILE A 128 -4.76 11.25 -1.04
CA ILE A 128 -4.05 10.78 0.17
C ILE A 128 -3.17 11.90 0.76
N GLU A 129 -2.45 12.65 -0.06
CA GLU A 129 -1.63 13.79 0.39
C GLU A 129 -2.51 14.85 1.09
N ARG A 130 -3.66 15.19 0.50
CA ARG A 130 -4.59 16.14 1.12
C ARG A 130 -5.15 15.65 2.46
N ILE A 131 -5.43 14.35 2.59
CA ILE A 131 -5.93 13.78 3.86
C ILE A 131 -4.83 13.78 4.92
N GLN A 132 -3.59 13.54 4.54
CA GLN A 132 -2.44 13.54 5.45
C GLN A 132 -2.05 14.96 5.88
N ASP A 133 -2.24 15.97 5.03
CA ASP A 133 -2.12 17.39 5.41
C ASP A 133 -3.39 17.83 6.17
N LYS A 134 -3.36 17.69 7.50
CA LYS A 134 -4.51 18.04 8.37
C LYS A 134 -5.05 19.47 8.15
N PRO A 135 -4.22 20.53 8.00
CA PRO A 135 -4.69 21.85 7.61
C PRO A 135 -5.44 21.86 6.27
N ALA A 136 -4.84 21.29 5.22
CA ALA A 136 -5.47 21.24 3.90
C ALA A 136 -6.78 20.44 3.90
N CYS A 137 -6.82 19.31 4.61
CA CYS A 137 -8.03 18.51 4.78
C CYS A 137 -9.15 19.33 5.46
N ARG A 138 -8.85 20.02 6.56
CA ARG A 138 -9.82 20.86 7.28
C ARG A 138 -10.34 22.00 6.42
N ASP A 139 -9.48 22.62 5.62
CA ASP A 139 -9.88 23.69 4.71
C ASP A 139 -10.81 23.19 3.60
N ALA A 140 -10.53 22.02 3.04
CA ALA A 140 -11.40 21.38 2.07
C ALA A 140 -12.78 21.05 2.66
N LEU A 141 -12.81 20.48 3.86
CA LEU A 141 -14.06 20.17 4.57
C LEU A 141 -14.86 21.44 4.91
N ARG A 142 -14.18 22.51 5.35
CA ARG A 142 -14.82 23.81 5.62
C ARG A 142 -15.44 24.41 4.35
N LYS A 143 -14.73 24.36 3.22
CA LYS A 143 -15.25 24.79 1.91
C LYS A 143 -16.48 23.99 1.47
N ALA A 144 -16.54 22.72 1.86
CA ALA A 144 -17.70 21.85 1.62
C ALA A 144 -18.86 22.06 2.64
N GLY A 145 -18.78 23.06 3.51
CA GLY A 145 -19.81 23.35 4.51
C GLY A 145 -19.80 22.41 5.73
N ILE A 146 -18.77 21.57 5.87
CA ILE A 146 -18.65 20.66 7.02
C ILE A 146 -17.95 21.39 8.16
N TYR A 147 -18.58 21.42 9.34
CA TYR A 147 -18.02 22.05 10.52
C TYR A 147 -16.65 21.44 10.87
N GLN A 148 -15.69 22.31 11.12
CA GLN A 148 -14.34 21.93 11.56
C GLN A 148 -13.96 22.74 12.81
N PRO A 149 -13.30 22.12 13.81
CA PRO A 149 -12.76 22.83 14.94
C PRO A 149 -11.74 23.88 14.48
N GLN A 150 -11.65 24.97 15.23
CA GLN A 150 -10.61 25.97 14.98
C GLN A 150 -9.23 25.36 15.21
N SER A 151 -8.31 25.64 14.31
CA SER A 151 -6.92 25.19 14.39
C SER A 151 -5.98 26.32 14.01
N LEU A 152 -4.89 26.45 14.76
CA LEU A 152 -3.80 27.37 14.46
C LEU A 152 -2.62 26.55 13.92
N ARG A 153 -2.05 27.02 12.81
CA ARG A 153 -0.76 26.51 12.32
C ARG A 153 0.35 27.31 12.98
N ILE A 154 1.12 26.70 13.84
CA ILE A 154 2.32 27.35 14.40
C ILE A 154 3.43 27.15 13.38
N VAL A 155 3.88 28.27 12.77
CA VAL A 155 5.00 28.28 11.81
C VAL A 155 6.19 28.92 12.51
N GLY A 156 7.31 28.19 12.56
CA GLY A 156 8.60 28.77 12.95
C GLY A 156 8.83 28.94 14.45
N VAL A 157 8.88 27.84 15.18
CA VAL A 157 9.68 27.78 16.41
C VAL A 157 11.00 27.12 16.04
N THR A 158 11.95 27.92 15.57
CA THR A 158 13.36 27.51 15.52
C THR A 158 13.90 27.67 16.93
N SER A 159 14.18 26.58 17.64
CA SER A 159 15.03 26.56 18.83
C SER A 159 16.49 26.61 18.43
#